data_82ef305f595414f22443fb799d604dfe
#
_entry.id   82ef305f595414f22443fb799d604dfe
#
_cell.length_a   1.000
_cell.length_b   1.000
_cell.length_c   1.000
_cell.angle_alpha   90.00
_cell.angle_beta   90.00
_cell.angle_gamma   90.00
#
_symmetry.space_group_name_H-M   'P 1'
#
loop_
_entity.id
_entity.type
_entity.pdbx_description
1 polymer ?
#
loop_
_entity_poly.entity_id
_entity_poly.type
_entity_poly.pdbx_seq_one_letter_code
_entity_poly.pdbx_strand_id
1 'polypeptide(L)'
;MLLLIGGLYGLYYIDYQEEHKEPVKVDVLRLEQPEFLLSEAPDDYLMEALEYYNVKHKNIVYAQAILETGHFRSKVCKEYNNLFGLYNSYKKDYYKFDHWSESVVAYLNYIQYRYKPPDDYYQFLIKIGYAEDPQYVEKLKNIVKRYG
;
A
#
# COMPACT_ATOMS: atom_id res chain seq x y z
N MET A 1 10.99 60.14 -40.55
CA MET A 1 11.86 59.69 -39.46
C MET A 1 11.16 59.64 -38.08
N LEU A 2 9.84 59.56 -38.05
CA LEU A 2 9.06 59.60 -36.81
C LEU A 2 8.33 58.25 -36.50
N LEU A 3 8.47 57.27 -37.40
CA LEU A 3 7.80 55.92 -37.21
C LEU A 3 8.67 54.86 -36.56
N LEU A 4 9.96 55.05 -36.37
CA LEU A 4 10.89 54.10 -35.76
C LEU A 4 10.98 54.20 -34.22
N ILE A 5 10.57 55.32 -33.64
CA ILE A 5 10.63 55.52 -32.18
C ILE A 5 9.46 54.82 -31.47
N GLY A 6 8.29 54.75 -32.11
CA GLY A 6 7.12 54.09 -31.53
C GLY A 6 7.27 52.57 -31.43
N GLY A 7 7.99 51.94 -32.36
CA GLY A 7 8.21 50.48 -32.33
C GLY A 7 9.12 50.00 -31.21
N LEU A 8 10.17 50.76 -30.92
CA LEU A 8 11.12 50.46 -29.85
C LEU A 8 10.48 50.60 -28.44
N TYR A 9 9.65 51.62 -28.27
CA TYR A 9 8.91 51.80 -27.00
C TYR A 9 7.86 50.73 -26.79
N GLY A 10 7.19 50.27 -27.84
CA GLY A 10 6.21 49.19 -27.77
C GLY A 10 6.85 47.86 -27.39
N LEU A 11 8.00 47.50 -27.98
CA LEU A 11 8.74 46.28 -27.64
C LEU A 11 9.34 46.36 -26.24
N TYR A 12 9.87 47.50 -25.83
CA TYR A 12 10.38 47.71 -24.48
C TYR A 12 9.27 47.62 -23.42
N TYR A 13 8.07 48.14 -23.73
CA TYR A 13 6.94 48.09 -22.82
C TYR A 13 6.35 46.68 -22.69
N ILE A 14 6.36 45.84 -23.74
CA ILE A 14 5.94 44.46 -23.72
C ILE A 14 6.94 43.62 -22.90
N ASP A 15 8.24 43.84 -23.13
CA ASP A 15 9.31 43.13 -22.40
C ASP A 15 9.28 43.46 -20.90
N TYR A 16 9.04 44.72 -20.56
CA TYR A 16 8.92 45.20 -19.18
C TYR A 16 7.68 44.62 -18.45
N GLN A 17 6.59 44.33 -19.16
CA GLN A 17 5.39 43.76 -18.57
C GLN A 17 5.51 42.22 -18.35
N GLU A 18 6.35 41.54 -19.15
CA GLU A 18 6.62 40.12 -18.92
C GLU A 18 7.58 39.86 -17.75
N GLU A 19 8.52 40.78 -17.53
CA GLU A 19 9.53 40.64 -16.46
C GLU A 19 8.96 40.87 -15.05
N HIS A 20 7.75 41.42 -14.95
CA HIS A 20 7.12 41.82 -13.67
C HIS A 20 5.89 40.96 -13.32
N LYS A 21 5.67 39.82 -13.99
CA LYS A 21 4.68 38.85 -13.52
C LYS A 21 5.20 38.21 -12.25
N GLU A 22 4.49 38.47 -11.14
CA GLU A 22 4.77 37.76 -9.90
C GLU A 22 4.78 36.22 -10.15
N PRO A 23 5.75 35.51 -9.60
CA PRO A 23 5.79 34.05 -9.75
C PRO A 23 4.48 33.47 -9.23
N VAL A 24 3.82 32.69 -10.06
CA VAL A 24 2.63 31.95 -9.64
C VAL A 24 3.01 31.12 -8.41
N LYS A 25 2.43 31.43 -7.26
CA LYS A 25 2.57 30.59 -6.06
C LYS A 25 1.90 29.27 -6.36
N VAL A 26 2.70 28.28 -6.70
CA VAL A 26 2.24 26.90 -6.76
C VAL A 26 2.14 26.43 -5.31
N ASP A 27 0.92 26.28 -4.80
CA ASP A 27 0.68 25.55 -3.55
C ASP A 27 1.09 24.09 -3.79
N VAL A 28 2.31 23.78 -3.39
CA VAL A 28 2.76 22.40 -3.34
C VAL A 28 1.98 21.75 -2.20
N LEU A 29 0.92 21.03 -2.55
CA LEU A 29 0.25 20.13 -1.61
C LEU A 29 1.29 19.14 -1.11
N ARG A 30 1.76 19.36 0.10
CA ARG A 30 2.63 18.42 0.79
C ARG A 30 1.75 17.23 1.16
N LEU A 31 1.83 16.15 0.40
CA LEU A 31 1.19 14.89 0.75
C LEU A 31 1.86 14.39 2.02
N GLU A 32 1.12 14.42 3.11
CA GLU A 32 1.56 13.80 4.36
C GLU A 32 1.64 12.29 4.15
N GLN A 33 2.76 11.71 4.51
CA GLN A 33 2.96 10.27 4.41
C GLN A 33 2.13 9.59 5.52
N PRO A 34 1.35 8.53 5.22
CA PRO A 34 0.62 7.80 6.24
C PRO A 34 1.52 7.29 7.37
N GLU A 35 1.03 7.36 8.62
CA GLU A 35 1.82 7.00 9.81
C GLU A 35 2.33 5.56 9.76
N PHE A 36 1.56 4.64 9.23
CA PHE A 36 1.96 3.24 9.13
C PHE A 36 3.22 3.02 8.27
N LEU A 37 3.54 3.94 7.34
CA LEU A 37 4.78 3.88 6.54
C LEU A 37 6.02 4.30 7.33
N LEU A 38 5.82 4.92 8.50
CA LEU A 38 6.89 5.38 9.38
C LEU A 38 7.08 4.44 10.58
N SER A 39 6.21 3.43 10.75
CA SER A 39 6.21 2.54 11.90
C SER A 39 6.76 1.17 11.57
N GLU A 40 7.69 0.69 12.36
CA GLU A 40 8.20 -0.68 12.32
C GLU A 40 7.25 -1.70 13.02
N ALA A 41 6.16 -1.24 13.63
CA ALA A 41 5.22 -2.05 14.38
C ALA A 41 3.96 -2.36 13.56
N PRO A 42 3.86 -3.53 12.90
CA PRO A 42 2.69 -3.90 12.11
C PRO A 42 1.43 -4.13 12.94
N ASP A 43 1.55 -4.57 14.20
CA ASP A 43 0.45 -4.87 15.09
C ASP A 43 -0.45 -3.65 15.37
N ASP A 44 0.12 -2.47 15.46
CA ASP A 44 -0.60 -1.22 15.71
C ASP A 44 -1.25 -0.62 14.45
N TYR A 45 -0.67 -0.86 13.29
CA TYR A 45 -1.01 -0.12 12.06
C TYR A 45 -1.50 -0.99 10.89
N LEU A 46 -1.50 -2.31 11.01
CA LEU A 46 -1.86 -3.18 9.89
C LEU A 46 -3.29 -2.90 9.37
N MET A 47 -4.26 -2.67 10.26
CA MET A 47 -5.64 -2.41 9.83
C MET A 47 -5.71 -1.11 9.01
N GLU A 48 -5.00 -0.06 9.41
CA GLU A 48 -4.90 1.20 8.66
C GLU A 48 -4.28 0.98 7.27
N ALA A 49 -3.20 0.20 7.20
CA ALA A 49 -2.57 -0.14 5.92
C ALA A 49 -3.52 -0.95 5.00
N LEU A 50 -4.27 -1.92 5.56
CA LEU A 50 -5.26 -2.68 4.79
C LEU A 50 -6.38 -1.78 4.25
N GLU A 51 -6.81 -0.77 5.01
CA GLU A 51 -7.78 0.24 4.56
C GLU A 51 -7.19 1.14 3.47
N TYR A 52 -6.01 1.67 3.70
CA TYR A 52 -5.32 2.55 2.77
C TYR A 52 -5.12 1.91 1.40
N TYR A 53 -4.68 0.66 1.37
CA TYR A 53 -4.50 -0.09 0.13
C TYR A 53 -5.80 -0.70 -0.42
N ASN A 54 -6.96 -0.41 0.19
CA ASN A 54 -8.27 -0.91 -0.23
C ASN A 54 -8.33 -2.45 -0.34
N VAL A 55 -7.73 -3.13 0.63
CA VAL A 55 -7.74 -4.59 0.70
C VAL A 55 -9.16 -5.09 0.92
N LYS A 56 -9.62 -6.01 0.08
CA LYS A 56 -10.93 -6.63 0.22
C LYS A 56 -10.94 -7.61 1.39
N HIS A 57 -12.07 -7.68 2.11
CA HIS A 57 -12.22 -8.57 3.28
C HIS A 57 -11.12 -8.37 4.33
N LYS A 58 -10.78 -7.10 4.61
CA LYS A 58 -9.67 -6.71 5.48
C LYS A 58 -9.62 -7.44 6.82
N ASN A 59 -10.78 -7.73 7.45
CA ASN A 59 -10.81 -8.47 8.72
C ASN A 59 -10.30 -9.91 8.56
N ILE A 60 -10.59 -10.56 7.43
CA ILE A 60 -10.07 -11.90 7.12
C ILE A 60 -8.58 -11.83 6.82
N VAL A 61 -8.14 -10.82 6.05
CA VAL A 61 -6.72 -10.64 5.72
C VAL A 61 -5.90 -10.27 6.96
N TYR A 62 -6.46 -9.46 7.86
CA TYR A 62 -5.88 -9.19 9.17
C TYR A 62 -5.72 -10.48 10.00
N ALA A 63 -6.76 -11.31 10.03
CA ALA A 63 -6.71 -12.61 10.70
C ALA A 63 -5.66 -13.55 10.09
N GLN A 64 -5.45 -13.50 8.76
CA GLN A 64 -4.37 -14.24 8.11
C GLN A 64 -3.00 -13.77 8.63
N ALA A 65 -2.75 -12.47 8.67
CA ALA A 65 -1.49 -11.95 9.19
C ALA A 65 -1.24 -12.38 10.64
N ILE A 66 -2.25 -12.32 11.52
CA ILE A 66 -2.14 -12.82 12.90
C ILE A 66 -1.77 -14.31 12.92
N LEU A 67 -2.45 -15.13 12.11
CA LEU A 67 -2.25 -16.58 12.10
C LEU A 67 -0.86 -16.95 11.54
N GLU A 68 -0.49 -16.39 10.40
CA GLU A 68 0.78 -16.68 9.72
C GLU A 68 2.00 -16.23 10.53
N THR A 69 1.87 -15.14 11.25
CA THR A 69 2.98 -14.57 12.02
C THR A 69 3.01 -15.01 13.49
N GLY A 70 2.02 -15.77 13.93
CA GLY A 70 1.87 -16.07 15.37
C GLY A 70 1.80 -14.79 16.21
N HIS A 71 0.85 -13.89 15.87
CA HIS A 71 0.70 -12.57 16.48
C HIS A 71 1.96 -11.71 16.33
N PHE A 72 2.47 -11.59 15.10
CA PHE A 72 3.64 -10.76 14.71
C PHE A 72 4.96 -11.15 15.40
N ARG A 73 5.08 -12.42 15.85
CA ARG A 73 6.26 -12.90 16.61
C ARG A 73 7.18 -13.80 15.81
N SER A 74 6.73 -14.33 14.67
CA SER A 74 7.53 -15.27 13.89
C SER A 74 8.81 -14.64 13.34
N LYS A 75 9.82 -15.48 13.08
CA LYS A 75 11.07 -15.05 12.43
C LYS A 75 10.81 -14.40 11.06
N VAL A 76 9.91 -14.99 10.26
CA VAL A 76 9.56 -14.50 8.92
C VAL A 76 8.94 -13.10 9.00
N CYS A 77 8.12 -12.83 10.03
CA CYS A 77 7.60 -11.49 10.27
C CYS A 77 8.71 -10.51 10.65
N LYS A 78 9.53 -10.85 11.64
CA LYS A 78 10.51 -9.91 12.23
C LYS A 78 11.74 -9.65 11.37
N GLU A 79 12.23 -10.66 10.67
CA GLU A 79 13.46 -10.55 9.89
C GLU A 79 13.21 -10.27 8.41
N TYR A 80 12.03 -10.65 7.90
CA TYR A 80 11.70 -10.53 6.48
C TYR A 80 10.54 -9.58 6.21
N ASN A 81 9.95 -8.97 7.24
CA ASN A 81 8.79 -8.07 7.12
C ASN A 81 7.62 -8.69 6.34
N ASN A 82 7.49 -10.02 6.40
CA ASN A 82 6.55 -10.79 5.62
C ASN A 82 5.40 -11.27 6.50
N LEU A 83 4.29 -10.53 6.46
CA LEU A 83 3.13 -10.75 7.33
C LEU A 83 2.25 -11.93 6.92
N PHE A 84 2.37 -12.41 5.69
CA PHE A 84 1.47 -13.39 5.10
C PHE A 84 2.15 -14.72 4.75
N GLY A 85 3.39 -14.93 5.19
CA GLY A 85 4.13 -16.13 4.85
C GLY A 85 4.34 -16.33 3.34
N LEU A 86 4.40 -15.23 2.57
CA LEU A 86 4.56 -15.28 1.12
C LEU A 86 5.87 -15.99 0.76
N TYR A 87 5.74 -17.06 -0.03
CA TYR A 87 6.86 -17.93 -0.39
C TYR A 87 7.09 -17.93 -1.90
N ASN A 88 8.33 -17.75 -2.29
CA ASN A 88 8.75 -17.83 -3.68
C ASN A 88 9.20 -19.27 -4.01
N SER A 89 8.32 -20.02 -4.64
CA SER A 89 8.60 -21.42 -5.01
C SER A 89 9.75 -21.59 -6.00
N TYR A 90 10.02 -20.55 -6.79
CA TYR A 90 11.12 -20.55 -7.76
C TYR A 90 12.49 -20.44 -7.07
N LYS A 91 12.59 -19.51 -6.10
CA LYS A 91 13.80 -19.30 -5.29
C LYS A 91 13.89 -20.26 -4.10
N LYS A 92 12.81 -20.99 -3.79
CA LYS A 92 12.67 -21.85 -2.60
C LYS A 92 12.97 -21.11 -1.30
N ASP A 93 12.51 -19.84 -1.20
CA ASP A 93 12.71 -18.99 -0.02
C ASP A 93 11.49 -18.06 0.18
N TYR A 94 11.34 -17.53 1.38
CA TYR A 94 10.34 -16.52 1.66
C TYR A 94 10.70 -15.20 0.99
N TYR A 95 9.66 -14.43 0.60
CA TYR A 95 9.87 -13.04 0.22
C TYR A 95 10.35 -12.23 1.41
N LYS A 96 11.26 -11.30 1.14
CA LYS A 96 11.84 -10.35 2.10
C LYS A 96 11.53 -8.95 1.63
N PHE A 97 11.09 -8.12 2.55
CA PHE A 97 10.66 -6.75 2.29
C PHE A 97 11.47 -5.78 3.17
N ASP A 98 11.68 -4.56 2.68
CA ASP A 98 12.36 -3.53 3.44
C ASP A 98 11.46 -2.99 4.57
N HIS A 99 10.14 -2.95 4.32
CA HIS A 99 9.14 -2.57 5.30
C HIS A 99 7.95 -3.54 5.27
N TRP A 100 7.32 -3.79 6.41
CA TRP A 100 6.21 -4.74 6.54
C TRP A 100 4.99 -4.40 5.65
N SER A 101 4.73 -3.10 5.39
CA SER A 101 3.62 -2.66 4.53
C SER A 101 3.79 -3.12 3.08
N GLU A 102 5.01 -3.37 2.61
CA GLU A 102 5.26 -3.93 1.28
C GLU A 102 4.70 -5.35 1.14
N SER A 103 4.65 -6.10 2.24
CA SER A 103 4.02 -7.43 2.22
C SER A 103 2.50 -7.35 2.00
N VAL A 104 1.85 -6.24 2.39
CA VAL A 104 0.43 -5.98 2.07
C VAL A 104 0.25 -5.78 0.57
N VAL A 105 1.12 -4.98 -0.05
CA VAL A 105 1.11 -4.76 -1.52
C VAL A 105 1.41 -6.06 -2.26
N ALA A 106 2.36 -6.85 -1.76
CA ALA A 106 2.67 -8.16 -2.33
C ALA A 106 1.48 -9.13 -2.20
N TYR A 107 0.77 -9.12 -1.07
CA TYR A 107 -0.46 -9.90 -0.90
C TYR A 107 -1.52 -9.54 -1.94
N LEU A 108 -1.75 -8.26 -2.19
CA LEU A 108 -2.66 -7.80 -3.25
C LEU A 108 -2.24 -8.35 -4.62
N ASN A 109 -0.96 -8.25 -4.95
CA ASN A 109 -0.43 -8.60 -6.26
C ASN A 109 -0.31 -10.11 -6.50
N TYR A 110 -0.08 -10.92 -5.48
CA TYR A 110 0.15 -12.36 -5.64
C TYR A 110 -1.05 -13.22 -5.22
N ILE A 111 -1.88 -12.74 -4.31
CA ILE A 111 -3.01 -13.50 -3.74
C ILE A 111 -4.34 -12.89 -4.17
N GLN A 112 -4.64 -11.68 -3.69
CA GLN A 112 -5.98 -11.10 -3.80
C GLN A 112 -6.38 -10.74 -5.24
N TYR A 113 -5.44 -10.49 -6.18
CA TYR A 113 -5.76 -10.22 -7.58
C TYR A 113 -6.59 -11.35 -8.25
N ARG A 114 -6.52 -12.57 -7.71
CA ARG A 114 -7.28 -13.73 -8.19
C ARG A 114 -8.70 -13.81 -7.64
N TYR A 115 -9.00 -13.03 -6.61
CA TYR A 115 -10.33 -13.01 -5.99
C TYR A 115 -11.33 -12.29 -6.90
N LYS A 116 -12.50 -12.89 -7.08
CA LYS A 116 -13.57 -12.34 -7.90
C LYS A 116 -14.85 -12.19 -7.06
N PRO A 117 -15.26 -10.96 -6.70
CA PRO A 117 -16.56 -10.74 -6.06
C PRO A 117 -17.71 -11.23 -6.97
N PRO A 118 -18.82 -11.76 -6.41
CA PRO A 118 -19.17 -11.82 -4.99
C PRO A 118 -18.78 -13.12 -4.27
N ASP A 119 -17.78 -13.86 -4.76
CA ASP A 119 -17.38 -15.14 -4.16
C ASP A 119 -17.13 -15.02 -2.65
N ASP A 120 -17.38 -16.09 -1.90
CA ASP A 120 -17.00 -16.17 -0.49
C ASP A 120 -15.47 -16.20 -0.35
N TYR A 121 -14.91 -15.32 0.47
CA TYR A 121 -13.47 -15.17 0.58
C TYR A 121 -12.78 -16.35 1.24
N TYR A 122 -13.44 -17.03 2.19
CA TYR A 122 -12.90 -18.25 2.78
C TYR A 122 -12.84 -19.40 1.76
N GLN A 123 -13.89 -19.52 0.92
CA GLN A 123 -13.90 -20.50 -0.18
C GLN A 123 -12.82 -20.17 -1.22
N PHE A 124 -12.61 -18.87 -1.50
CA PHE A 124 -11.51 -18.46 -2.36
C PHE A 124 -10.15 -18.91 -1.82
N LEU A 125 -9.86 -18.73 -0.51
CA LEU A 125 -8.61 -19.16 0.11
C LEU A 125 -8.42 -20.67 0.01
N ILE A 126 -9.47 -21.46 0.22
CA ILE A 126 -9.44 -22.91 0.02
C ILE A 126 -9.12 -23.27 -1.42
N LYS A 127 -9.84 -22.65 -2.37
CA LYS A 127 -9.72 -22.92 -3.80
C LYS A 127 -8.32 -22.66 -4.34
N ILE A 128 -7.64 -21.64 -3.86
CA ILE A 128 -6.28 -21.31 -4.28
C ILE A 128 -5.21 -22.13 -3.55
N GLY A 129 -5.60 -22.93 -2.56
CA GLY A 129 -4.66 -23.71 -1.73
C GLY A 129 -3.75 -22.81 -0.91
N TYR A 130 -4.31 -21.75 -0.29
CA TYR A 130 -3.52 -20.77 0.48
C TYR A 130 -2.76 -21.45 1.63
N ALA A 131 -3.38 -22.40 2.30
CA ALA A 131 -2.75 -23.19 3.37
C ALA A 131 -3.09 -24.68 3.21
N GLU A 132 -2.18 -25.53 3.63
CA GLU A 132 -2.36 -26.99 3.64
C GLU A 132 -3.18 -27.50 4.84
N ASP A 133 -3.30 -26.67 5.90
CA ASP A 133 -4.01 -27.01 7.12
C ASP A 133 -5.54 -27.06 6.87
N PRO A 134 -6.21 -28.22 7.03
CA PRO A 134 -7.65 -28.32 6.82
C PRO A 134 -8.48 -27.49 7.81
N GLN A 135 -7.89 -27.08 8.94
CA GLN A 135 -8.53 -26.23 9.94
C GLN A 135 -8.26 -24.74 9.74
N TYR A 136 -7.56 -24.38 8.66
CA TYR A 136 -7.14 -22.99 8.42
C TYR A 136 -8.30 -21.99 8.48
N VAL A 137 -9.36 -22.26 7.74
CA VAL A 137 -10.54 -21.39 7.71
C VAL A 137 -11.22 -21.26 9.08
N GLU A 138 -11.30 -22.33 9.82
CA GLU A 138 -11.89 -22.31 11.17
C GLU A 138 -11.05 -21.46 12.13
N LYS A 139 -9.73 -21.56 12.04
CA LYS A 139 -8.80 -20.71 12.79
C LYS A 139 -8.98 -19.24 12.42
N LEU A 140 -9.10 -18.92 11.13
CA LEU A 140 -9.36 -17.55 10.67
C LEU A 140 -10.69 -17.00 11.23
N LYS A 141 -11.78 -17.76 11.15
CA LYS A 141 -13.09 -17.36 11.69
C LYS A 141 -13.02 -17.05 13.20
N ASN A 142 -12.29 -17.86 13.95
CA ASN A 142 -12.08 -17.65 15.37
C ASN A 142 -11.30 -16.36 15.66
N ILE A 143 -10.30 -16.03 14.85
CA ILE A 143 -9.54 -14.78 14.97
C ILE A 143 -10.43 -13.61 14.56
N VAL A 144 -11.14 -13.67 13.44
CA VAL A 144 -12.09 -12.62 13.02
C VAL A 144 -13.12 -12.33 14.11
N LYS A 145 -13.69 -13.38 14.74
CA LYS A 145 -14.65 -13.18 15.84
C LYS A 145 -14.06 -12.44 17.05
N ARG A 146 -12.75 -12.55 17.26
CA ARG A 146 -12.05 -11.93 18.40
C ARG A 146 -11.63 -10.49 18.11
N TYR A 147 -11.26 -10.17 16.91
CA TYR A 147 -10.62 -8.90 16.53
C TYR A 147 -11.40 -8.09 15.47
N GLY A 148 -12.44 -8.64 14.86
CA GLY A 148 -13.30 -8.02 13.81
C GLY A 148 -14.64 -7.51 14.36
#